data_dbe101db595ac6ac078056f904827451
#
_entry.id   dbe101db595ac6ac078056f904827451
#
_cell.length_a   1.000
_cell.length_b   1.000
_cell.length_c   1.000
_cell.angle_alpha   90.00
_cell.angle_beta   90.00
_cell.angle_gamma   90.00
#
_symmetry.space_group_name_H-M   'P 1'
#
loop_
_entity.id
_entity.type
_entity.pdbx_description
1 polymer ?
#
loop_
_entity_poly.entity_id
_entity_poly.type
_entity_poly.pdbx_seq_one_letter_code
_entity_poly.pdbx_strand_id
1 'polypeptide(L)'
;MRTLLLSACAAAFVNLAHGQAVVQPPKTWTTCAACHAAQGAASIGPPLASVVGRKAGSSPGFGYSRAMKNAQITWDDKSLAAFLSDPQQAVPGNRMPFAGVTDPGEVAELVKYLKTLR
;
A
#
# COMPACT_ATOMS: atom_id res chain seq x y z
N MET A 1 -11.31 68.75 -18.59
CA MET A 1 -10.94 67.88 -17.48
C MET A 1 -11.69 66.57 -17.70
N ARG A 2 -10.98 65.47 -18.13
CA ARG A 2 -11.53 64.13 -18.35
C ARG A 2 -11.04 63.22 -17.25
N THR A 3 -11.97 62.81 -16.38
CA THR A 3 -11.73 61.88 -15.28
C THR A 3 -11.76 60.46 -15.80
N LEU A 4 -10.62 59.78 -15.81
CA LEU A 4 -10.49 58.34 -16.12
C LEU A 4 -10.81 57.55 -14.85
N LEU A 5 -11.87 56.80 -14.88
CA LEU A 5 -12.21 55.79 -13.87
C LEU A 5 -11.48 54.50 -14.21
N LEU A 6 -10.43 54.15 -13.43
CA LEU A 6 -9.78 52.83 -13.48
C LEU A 6 -10.63 51.85 -12.73
N SER A 7 -11.25 50.90 -13.47
CA SER A 7 -11.97 49.77 -12.88
C SER A 7 -10.95 48.65 -12.58
N ALA A 8 -10.66 48.42 -11.30
CA ALA A 8 -9.81 47.35 -10.82
C ALA A 8 -10.63 46.05 -10.80
N CYS A 9 -10.35 45.14 -11.74
CA CYS A 9 -10.91 43.79 -11.76
C CYS A 9 -10.10 42.90 -10.78
N ALA A 10 -10.62 42.68 -9.56
CA ALA A 10 -10.04 41.74 -8.60
C ALA A 10 -10.38 40.30 -9.03
N ALA A 11 -9.41 39.62 -9.62
CA ALA A 11 -9.54 38.19 -9.91
C ALA A 11 -9.38 37.39 -8.60
N ALA A 12 -10.47 36.87 -8.09
CA ALA A 12 -10.47 35.93 -6.95
C ALA A 12 -9.93 34.57 -7.43
N PHE A 13 -8.70 34.24 -7.05
CA PHE A 13 -8.17 32.88 -7.23
C PHE A 13 -8.79 31.96 -6.18
N VAL A 14 -9.77 31.16 -6.59
CA VAL A 14 -10.29 30.06 -5.78
C VAL A 14 -9.26 28.94 -5.78
N ASN A 15 -8.46 28.85 -4.72
CA ASN A 15 -7.62 27.68 -4.48
C ASN A 15 -8.50 26.49 -4.11
N LEU A 16 -8.80 25.62 -5.08
CA LEU A 16 -9.35 24.29 -4.82
C LEU A 16 -8.22 23.43 -4.21
N ALA A 17 -8.10 23.49 -2.90
CA ALA A 17 -7.30 22.50 -2.17
C ALA A 17 -7.95 21.14 -2.35
N HIS A 18 -7.43 20.32 -3.27
CA HIS A 18 -7.76 18.91 -3.38
C HIS A 18 -7.22 18.22 -2.13
N GLY A 19 -8.02 18.16 -1.08
CA GLY A 19 -7.74 17.37 0.10
C GLY A 19 -7.70 15.90 -0.29
N GLN A 20 -6.50 15.37 -0.52
CA GLN A 20 -6.33 13.92 -0.67
C GLN A 20 -6.70 13.30 0.66
N ALA A 21 -7.77 12.51 0.68
CA ALA A 21 -8.19 11.77 1.86
C ALA A 21 -7.04 10.87 2.30
N VAL A 22 -6.48 11.13 3.48
CA VAL A 22 -5.43 10.27 4.06
C VAL A 22 -6.07 8.94 4.40
N VAL A 23 -5.64 7.88 3.72
CA VAL A 23 -6.10 6.51 4.02
C VAL A 23 -5.51 6.10 5.36
N GLN A 24 -6.36 5.89 6.36
CA GLN A 24 -5.92 5.45 7.67
C GLN A 24 -5.54 3.96 7.64
N PRO A 25 -4.52 3.55 8.42
CA PRO A 25 -4.18 2.15 8.53
C PRO A 25 -5.35 1.37 9.16
N PRO A 26 -5.76 0.23 8.58
CA PRO A 26 -6.79 -0.63 9.17
C PRO A 26 -6.27 -1.31 10.45
N LYS A 27 -7.17 -1.87 11.26
CA LYS A 27 -6.82 -2.48 12.56
C LYS A 27 -5.75 -3.57 12.43
N THR A 28 -5.88 -4.42 11.44
CA THR A 28 -4.93 -5.52 11.19
C THR A 28 -3.53 -5.05 10.81
N TRP A 29 -3.39 -3.79 10.39
CA TRP A 29 -2.06 -3.23 10.06
C TRP A 29 -1.07 -3.32 11.22
N THR A 30 -1.51 -3.22 12.47
CA THR A 30 -0.63 -3.35 13.64
C THR A 30 0.07 -4.70 13.69
N THR A 31 -0.62 -5.78 13.31
CA THR A 31 -0.03 -7.12 13.18
C THR A 31 1.01 -7.17 12.07
N CYS A 32 0.73 -6.57 10.94
CA CYS A 32 1.67 -6.49 9.81
C CYS A 32 2.91 -5.68 10.16
N ALA A 33 2.72 -4.51 10.76
CA ALA A 33 3.79 -3.59 11.15
C ALA A 33 4.76 -4.15 12.20
N ALA A 34 4.36 -5.19 12.94
CA ALA A 34 5.24 -5.88 13.89
C ALA A 34 6.45 -6.53 13.18
N CYS A 35 6.29 -6.92 11.92
CA CYS A 35 7.33 -7.58 11.15
C CYS A 35 7.74 -6.81 9.89
N HIS A 36 6.84 -6.03 9.31
CA HIS A 36 7.04 -5.30 8.07
C HIS A 36 7.24 -3.81 8.30
N ALA A 37 8.35 -3.27 7.85
CA ALA A 37 8.47 -1.83 7.73
C ALA A 37 7.55 -1.31 6.62
N ALA A 38 6.83 -0.22 6.87
CA ALA A 38 6.07 0.48 5.84
C ALA A 38 7.03 1.09 4.80
N GLN A 39 8.17 1.57 5.28
CA GLN A 39 9.24 2.16 4.45
C GLN A 39 10.61 1.74 5.00
N GLY A 40 11.65 1.85 4.17
CA GLY A 40 13.03 1.62 4.58
C GLY A 40 13.52 0.19 4.37
N ALA A 41 14.47 -0.23 5.20
CA ALA A 41 15.13 -1.53 5.08
C ALA A 41 14.25 -2.69 5.55
N ALA A 42 14.57 -3.90 5.05
CA ALA A 42 13.98 -5.13 5.55
C ALA A 42 14.25 -5.30 7.06
N SER A 43 13.25 -5.83 7.75
CA SER A 43 13.30 -6.19 9.17
C SER A 43 13.08 -7.69 9.31
N ILE A 44 12.16 -8.13 10.16
CA ILE A 44 11.73 -9.54 10.23
C ILE A 44 11.08 -9.97 8.91
N GLY A 45 10.29 -9.06 8.31
CA GLY A 45 9.71 -9.20 6.98
C GLY A 45 10.28 -8.19 5.98
N PRO A 46 9.98 -8.35 4.67
CA PRO A 46 10.38 -7.37 3.66
C PRO A 46 9.63 -6.04 3.83
N PRO A 47 10.21 -4.91 3.39
CA PRO A 47 9.51 -3.63 3.39
C PRO A 47 8.33 -3.66 2.43
N LEU A 48 7.23 -3.00 2.81
CA LEU A 48 5.99 -2.99 2.03
C LEU A 48 5.81 -1.74 1.17
N ALA A 49 6.72 -0.76 1.28
CA ALA A 49 6.72 0.38 0.37
C ALA A 49 6.72 -0.09 -1.09
N SER A 50 5.84 0.46 -1.89
CA SER A 50 5.67 0.12 -3.31
C SER A 50 5.53 -1.38 -3.58
N VAL A 51 4.85 -2.11 -2.69
CA VAL A 51 4.59 -3.55 -2.87
C VAL A 51 3.70 -3.82 -4.08
N VAL A 52 2.74 -2.96 -4.34
CA VAL A 52 1.87 -3.08 -5.53
C VAL A 52 2.69 -2.86 -6.80
N GLY A 53 2.55 -3.76 -7.77
CA GLY A 53 3.34 -3.79 -8.99
C GLY A 53 4.70 -4.49 -8.86
N ARG A 54 5.12 -4.87 -7.64
CA ARG A 54 6.38 -5.57 -7.40
C ARG A 54 6.22 -7.09 -7.58
N LYS A 55 7.22 -7.73 -8.18
CA LYS A 55 7.27 -9.19 -8.29
C LYS A 55 7.44 -9.82 -6.89
N ALA A 56 6.73 -10.91 -6.62
CA ALA A 56 6.89 -11.67 -5.39
C ALA A 56 8.35 -12.13 -5.21
N GLY A 57 8.84 -12.09 -3.98
CA GLY A 57 10.19 -12.52 -3.66
C GLY A 57 11.33 -11.65 -4.18
N SER A 58 11.06 -10.41 -4.62
CA SER A 58 12.06 -9.57 -5.30
C SER A 58 12.57 -8.36 -4.50
N SER A 59 12.08 -8.12 -3.28
CA SER A 59 12.59 -7.00 -2.48
C SER A 59 14.08 -7.19 -2.16
N PRO A 60 14.95 -6.21 -2.48
CA PRO A 60 16.38 -6.32 -2.21
C PRO A 60 16.67 -6.49 -0.71
N GLY A 61 17.71 -7.25 -0.41
CA GLY A 61 18.20 -7.42 0.96
C GLY A 61 17.37 -8.33 1.86
N PHE A 62 16.26 -8.91 1.38
CA PHE A 62 15.44 -9.83 2.17
C PHE A 62 15.59 -11.30 1.72
N GLY A 63 15.76 -12.19 2.69
CA GLY A 63 15.92 -13.64 2.46
C GLY A 63 14.58 -14.38 2.33
N TYR A 64 13.95 -14.33 1.16
CA TYR A 64 12.68 -15.03 0.91
C TYR A 64 12.81 -16.56 0.91
N SER A 65 11.68 -17.25 1.20
CA SER A 65 11.55 -18.68 0.94
C SER A 65 11.72 -18.99 -0.55
N ARG A 66 12.10 -20.24 -0.86
CA ARG A 66 12.15 -20.70 -2.27
C ARG A 66 10.77 -20.58 -2.93
N ALA A 67 9.71 -20.93 -2.20
CA ALA A 67 8.34 -20.79 -2.68
C ALA A 67 8.01 -19.36 -3.13
N MET A 68 8.34 -18.37 -2.30
CA MET A 68 8.08 -16.96 -2.63
C MET A 68 8.94 -16.47 -3.80
N LYS A 69 10.22 -16.89 -3.88
CA LYS A 69 11.09 -16.52 -5.00
C LYS A 69 10.63 -17.10 -6.33
N ASN A 70 10.04 -18.29 -6.30
CA ASN A 70 9.56 -19.02 -7.49
C ASN A 70 8.10 -18.68 -7.84
N ALA A 71 7.40 -17.97 -6.98
CA ALA A 71 6.03 -17.56 -7.25
C ALA A 71 5.98 -16.62 -8.48
N GLN A 72 5.18 -16.99 -9.46
CA GLN A 72 4.98 -16.20 -10.68
C GLN A 72 3.90 -15.14 -10.46
N ILE A 73 4.04 -14.37 -9.39
CA ILE A 73 3.08 -13.35 -8.95
C ILE A 73 3.73 -11.98 -9.08
N THR A 74 3.04 -11.05 -9.73
CA THR A 74 3.23 -9.62 -9.57
C THR A 74 2.08 -9.13 -8.70
N TRP A 75 2.41 -8.46 -7.59
CA TRP A 75 1.40 -8.05 -6.63
C TRP A 75 0.46 -7.01 -7.21
N ASP A 76 -0.80 -7.36 -7.29
CA ASP A 76 -1.92 -6.50 -7.64
C ASP A 76 -3.04 -6.64 -6.60
N ASP A 77 -4.14 -5.93 -6.77
CA ASP A 77 -5.26 -5.96 -5.82
C ASP A 77 -5.77 -7.38 -5.60
N LYS A 78 -5.88 -8.18 -6.67
CA LYS A 78 -6.41 -9.54 -6.60
C LYS A 78 -5.44 -10.51 -5.92
N SER A 79 -4.18 -10.51 -6.31
CA SER A 79 -3.16 -11.40 -5.76
C SER A 79 -2.83 -11.05 -4.31
N LEU A 80 -2.82 -9.75 -3.95
CA LEU A 80 -2.69 -9.31 -2.57
C LEU A 80 -3.88 -9.76 -1.73
N ALA A 81 -5.12 -9.59 -2.22
CA ALA A 81 -6.31 -10.04 -1.49
C ALA A 81 -6.27 -11.55 -1.24
N ALA A 82 -5.92 -12.36 -2.25
CA ALA A 82 -5.78 -13.80 -2.10
C ALA A 82 -4.69 -14.18 -1.07
N PHE A 83 -3.52 -13.54 -1.15
CA PHE A 83 -2.42 -13.80 -0.23
C PHE A 83 -2.72 -13.36 1.21
N LEU A 84 -3.39 -12.23 1.40
CA LEU A 84 -3.77 -11.72 2.73
C LEU A 84 -4.89 -12.55 3.36
N SER A 85 -5.76 -13.16 2.55
CA SER A 85 -6.82 -14.05 3.03
C SER A 85 -6.29 -15.39 3.49
N ASP A 86 -5.39 -16.01 2.72
CA ASP A 86 -4.73 -17.28 3.05
C ASP A 86 -3.34 -17.35 2.41
N PRO A 87 -2.29 -16.93 3.13
CA PRO A 87 -0.93 -16.92 2.60
C PRO A 87 -0.42 -18.29 2.17
N GLN A 88 -0.80 -19.35 2.88
CA GLN A 88 -0.33 -20.70 2.57
C GLN A 88 -1.06 -21.32 1.37
N GLN A 89 -2.30 -20.95 1.13
CA GLN A 89 -3.01 -21.34 -0.08
C GLN A 89 -2.49 -20.58 -1.31
N ALA A 90 -2.24 -19.27 -1.16
CA ALA A 90 -1.77 -18.43 -2.26
C ALA A 90 -0.33 -18.75 -2.68
N VAL A 91 0.56 -19.01 -1.72
CA VAL A 91 1.98 -19.35 -1.94
C VAL A 91 2.36 -20.47 -0.97
N PRO A 92 2.07 -21.73 -1.30
CA PRO A 92 2.42 -22.87 -0.45
C PRO A 92 3.91 -22.95 -0.17
N GLY A 93 4.30 -23.00 1.11
CA GLY A 93 5.68 -23.03 1.54
C GLY A 93 6.31 -21.63 1.70
N ASN A 94 5.54 -20.55 1.69
CA ASN A 94 6.00 -19.26 2.17
C ASN A 94 6.28 -19.34 3.68
N ARG A 95 7.14 -18.44 4.20
CA ARG A 95 7.57 -18.45 5.60
C ARG A 95 6.97 -17.33 6.44
N MET A 96 5.99 -16.61 5.92
CA MET A 96 5.30 -15.58 6.69
C MET A 96 4.41 -16.25 7.76
N PRO A 97 4.66 -16.03 9.08
CA PRO A 97 3.90 -16.67 10.15
C PRO A 97 2.58 -15.93 10.40
N PHE A 98 1.70 -15.94 9.40
CA PHE A 98 0.42 -15.24 9.42
C PHE A 98 -0.66 -16.17 8.87
N ALA A 99 -1.76 -16.32 9.62
CA ALA A 99 -2.84 -17.24 9.25
C ALA A 99 -3.78 -16.69 8.17
N GLY A 100 -3.74 -15.38 7.93
CA GLY A 100 -4.65 -14.70 7.01
C GLY A 100 -5.75 -13.92 7.72
N VAL A 101 -6.50 -13.17 6.94
CA VAL A 101 -7.67 -12.38 7.36
C VAL A 101 -8.92 -13.00 6.76
N THR A 102 -9.85 -13.39 7.60
CA THR A 102 -11.11 -14.06 7.15
C THR A 102 -12.19 -13.09 6.70
N ASP A 103 -12.16 -11.84 7.15
CA ASP A 103 -13.11 -10.81 6.77
C ASP A 103 -12.72 -10.16 5.43
N PRO A 104 -13.52 -10.32 4.36
CA PRO A 104 -13.20 -9.75 3.06
C PRO A 104 -13.15 -8.22 3.04
N GLY A 105 -13.94 -7.56 3.90
CA GLY A 105 -13.94 -6.10 4.04
C GLY A 105 -12.61 -5.63 4.61
N GLU A 106 -12.08 -6.29 5.62
CA GLU A 106 -10.79 -5.99 6.22
C GLU A 106 -9.62 -6.26 5.25
N VAL A 107 -9.72 -7.32 4.44
CA VAL A 107 -8.76 -7.59 3.36
C VAL A 107 -8.75 -6.44 2.35
N ALA A 108 -9.91 -5.97 1.93
CA ALA A 108 -10.02 -4.85 0.98
C ALA A 108 -9.42 -3.55 1.55
N GLU A 109 -9.64 -3.26 2.83
CA GLU A 109 -9.03 -2.09 3.50
C GLU A 109 -7.51 -2.22 3.61
N LEU A 110 -6.99 -3.42 3.88
CA LEU A 110 -5.54 -3.67 3.87
C LEU A 110 -4.93 -3.44 2.48
N VAL A 111 -5.54 -3.98 1.43
CA VAL A 111 -5.08 -3.77 0.04
C VAL A 111 -5.09 -2.29 -0.30
N LYS A 112 -6.16 -1.57 0.02
CA LYS A 112 -6.27 -0.13 -0.18
C LYS A 112 -5.16 0.63 0.57
N TYR A 113 -4.88 0.26 1.80
CA TYR A 113 -3.81 0.88 2.58
C TYR A 113 -2.43 0.58 1.99
N LEU A 114 -2.14 -0.66 1.61
CA LEU A 114 -0.86 -1.05 0.99
C LEU A 114 -0.55 -0.25 -0.29
N LYS A 115 -1.57 0.14 -1.05
CA LYS A 115 -1.42 1.00 -2.24
C LYS A 115 -0.94 2.41 -1.90
N THR A 116 -1.08 2.86 -0.67
CA THR A 116 -0.62 4.18 -0.22
C THR A 116 0.85 4.19 0.21
N LEU A 117 1.43 3.03 0.51
CA LEU A 117 2.82 2.92 0.96
C LEU A 117 3.79 3.13 -0.21
N ARG A 118 4.68 4.13 -0.09
CA ARG A 118 5.64 4.51 -1.14
C ARG A 118 7.05 4.64 -0.57
#